data_0e61b781c3d96d2e6d46cb599bc05114
#
_entry.id   0e61b781c3d96d2e6d46cb599bc05114
#
_cell.length_a   1.000
_cell.length_b   1.000
_cell.length_c   1.000
_cell.angle_alpha   90.00
_cell.angle_beta   90.00
_cell.angle_gamma   90.00
#
_symmetry.space_group_name_H-M   'P 1'
#
loop_
_entity.id
_entity.type
_entity.pdbx_description
1 polymer ?
#
loop_
_entity_poly.entity_id
_entity_poly.type
_entity_poly.pdbx_seq_one_letter_code
_entity_poly.pdbx_strand_id
1 'polypeptide(L)'
;LESDVSGDGTPAKQAEAYVELLDKLGIDKVYLLATSAGGSIAIRFALDYPERTRGLILYCSAMPLVEKPKKYAEYAGPPAFLCNNYAMFLLSPMFEPIMGMEPSTIYSMMPVNDRKDGVVLDASITNPDMARNFEDYLIEDLQIPTLIFHAKDDKLASYNDTERALSRFPDCTFVSFENGGHLMEGHGEEIKKAVCDFVMKHD
;
A
#
# COMPACT_ATOMS: atom_id res chain seq x y z
N LEU A 1 -4.01 8.38 9.07
CA LEU A 1 -4.59 7.95 10.36
C LEU A 1 -4.95 9.11 11.32
N GLU A 2 -4.61 10.32 10.95
CA GLU A 2 -4.97 11.56 11.70
C GLU A 2 -6.05 12.36 10.97
N SER A 3 -6.47 11.89 9.79
CA SER A 3 -7.57 12.47 9.04
C SER A 3 -8.90 11.84 9.48
N ASP A 4 -9.97 12.61 9.44
CA ASP A 4 -11.30 12.07 9.61
C ASP A 4 -11.65 11.10 8.47
N VAL A 5 -12.38 10.05 8.79
CA VAL A 5 -12.87 9.12 7.78
C VAL A 5 -13.96 9.83 6.96
N SER A 6 -13.72 9.97 5.65
CA SER A 6 -14.70 10.50 4.74
C SER A 6 -15.46 9.37 4.04
N GLY A 7 -16.78 9.48 3.99
CA GLY A 7 -17.64 8.49 3.38
C GLY A 7 -17.59 7.14 4.09
N ASP A 8 -17.59 6.05 3.32
CA ASP A 8 -17.56 4.67 3.81
C ASP A 8 -16.13 4.11 4.02
N GLY A 9 -15.10 4.93 3.75
CA GLY A 9 -13.69 4.55 3.89
C GLY A 9 -13.17 3.57 2.84
N THR A 10 -13.94 3.25 1.81
CA THR A 10 -13.47 2.38 0.72
C THR A 10 -12.32 3.03 -0.06
N PRO A 11 -11.42 2.24 -0.69
CA PRO A 11 -10.36 2.77 -1.55
C PRO A 11 -10.87 3.74 -2.62
N ALA A 12 -12.03 3.49 -3.22
CA ALA A 12 -12.64 4.39 -4.19
C ALA A 12 -13.00 5.75 -3.58
N LYS A 13 -13.60 5.77 -2.37
CA LYS A 13 -13.94 7.02 -1.67
C LYS A 13 -12.72 7.76 -1.15
N GLN A 14 -11.68 7.04 -0.76
CA GLN A 14 -10.40 7.66 -0.40
C GLN A 14 -9.72 8.28 -1.63
N ALA A 15 -9.74 7.61 -2.78
CA ALA A 15 -9.23 8.15 -4.05
C ALA A 15 -9.98 9.44 -4.46
N GLU A 16 -11.32 9.46 -4.36
CA GLU A 16 -12.14 10.64 -4.61
C GLU A 16 -11.74 11.82 -3.70
N ALA A 17 -11.55 11.57 -2.40
CA ALA A 17 -11.11 12.59 -1.45
C ALA A 17 -9.70 13.15 -1.80
N TYR A 18 -8.80 12.32 -2.32
CA TYR A 18 -7.48 12.79 -2.78
C TYR A 18 -7.60 13.68 -4.03
N VAL A 19 -8.50 13.37 -4.96
CA VAL A 19 -8.76 14.26 -6.11
C VAL A 19 -9.28 15.62 -5.62
N GLU A 20 -10.23 15.65 -4.70
CA GLU A 20 -10.71 16.90 -4.11
C GLU A 20 -9.58 17.70 -3.42
N LEU A 21 -8.66 17.01 -2.75
CA LEU A 21 -7.48 17.64 -2.16
C LEU A 21 -6.57 18.26 -3.23
N LEU A 22 -6.28 17.53 -4.30
CA LEU A 22 -5.47 18.03 -5.41
C LEU A 22 -6.11 19.25 -6.05
N ASP A 23 -7.42 19.26 -6.26
CA ASP A 23 -8.17 20.38 -6.80
C ASP A 23 -8.07 21.63 -5.91
N LYS A 24 -8.23 21.45 -4.59
CA LYS A 24 -8.06 22.55 -3.62
C LYS A 24 -6.65 23.11 -3.57
N LEU A 25 -5.64 22.28 -3.85
CA LEU A 25 -4.24 22.69 -3.90
C LEU A 25 -3.80 23.21 -5.27
N GLY A 26 -4.66 23.13 -6.28
CA GLY A 26 -4.34 23.53 -7.66
C GLY A 26 -3.28 22.61 -8.32
N ILE A 27 -3.23 21.33 -7.88
CA ILE A 27 -2.30 20.33 -8.42
C ILE A 27 -3.02 19.53 -9.50
N ASP A 28 -2.51 19.57 -10.72
CA ASP A 28 -3.10 18.89 -11.86
C ASP A 28 -2.82 17.38 -11.84
N LYS A 29 -1.55 17.00 -11.78
CA LYS A 29 -1.11 15.59 -11.80
C LYS A 29 -0.06 15.29 -10.75
N VAL A 30 -0.06 14.04 -10.27
CA VAL A 30 0.88 13.56 -9.26
C VAL A 30 1.50 12.21 -9.63
N TYR A 31 2.66 11.92 -9.07
CA TYR A 31 3.11 10.54 -8.87
C TYR A 31 2.52 10.03 -7.57
N LEU A 32 1.97 8.83 -7.62
CA LEU A 32 1.44 8.14 -6.43
C LEU A 32 2.51 7.21 -5.88
N LEU A 33 2.84 7.34 -4.60
CA LEU A 33 3.67 6.39 -3.89
C LEU A 33 2.83 5.73 -2.80
N ALA A 34 2.72 4.41 -2.85
CA ALA A 34 1.96 3.64 -1.90
C ALA A 34 2.79 2.54 -1.25
N THR A 35 2.64 2.40 0.04
CA THR A 35 3.27 1.34 0.84
C THR A 35 2.21 0.44 1.46
N SER A 36 2.51 -0.87 1.56
CA SER A 36 1.67 -1.84 2.27
C SER A 36 0.19 -1.74 1.85
N ALA A 37 -0.74 -1.61 2.78
CA ALA A 37 -2.18 -1.48 2.53
C ALA A 37 -2.58 -0.32 1.60
N GLY A 38 -1.76 0.73 1.53
CA GLY A 38 -1.99 1.88 0.65
C GLY A 38 -2.05 1.56 -0.84
N GLY A 39 -1.57 0.37 -1.24
CA GLY A 39 -1.60 -0.07 -2.64
C GLY A 39 -3.00 -0.14 -3.23
N SER A 40 -3.99 -0.62 -2.49
CA SER A 40 -5.37 -0.70 -2.96
C SER A 40 -5.94 0.67 -3.31
N ILE A 41 -5.65 1.68 -2.49
CA ILE A 41 -6.11 3.06 -2.70
C ILE A 41 -5.40 3.69 -3.90
N ALA A 42 -4.07 3.54 -3.99
CA ALA A 42 -3.30 4.13 -5.08
C ALA A 42 -3.61 3.50 -6.44
N ILE A 43 -3.78 2.18 -6.48
CA ILE A 43 -4.21 1.47 -7.69
C ILE A 43 -5.62 1.94 -8.09
N ARG A 44 -6.53 2.05 -7.11
CA ARG A 44 -7.89 2.54 -7.37
C ARG A 44 -7.88 3.96 -7.92
N PHE A 45 -7.06 4.85 -7.32
CA PHE A 45 -6.88 6.22 -7.81
C PHE A 45 -6.35 6.23 -9.26
N ALA A 46 -5.34 5.41 -9.54
CA ALA A 46 -4.72 5.37 -10.86
C ALA A 46 -5.66 4.83 -11.95
N LEU A 47 -6.54 3.89 -11.60
CA LEU A 47 -7.57 3.36 -12.51
C LEU A 47 -8.71 4.35 -12.74
N ASP A 48 -9.20 5.02 -11.69
CA ASP A 48 -10.34 5.93 -11.77
C ASP A 48 -9.97 7.32 -12.31
N TYR A 49 -8.71 7.75 -12.10
CA TYR A 49 -8.23 9.09 -12.44
C TYR A 49 -6.88 9.06 -13.17
N PRO A 50 -6.78 8.34 -14.30
CA PRO A 50 -5.51 8.24 -15.04
C PRO A 50 -5.01 9.60 -15.53
N GLU A 51 -5.91 10.54 -15.83
CA GLU A 51 -5.57 11.89 -16.23
C GLU A 51 -4.94 12.73 -15.10
N ARG A 52 -5.12 12.31 -13.82
CA ARG A 52 -4.56 12.95 -12.62
C ARG A 52 -3.26 12.27 -12.15
N THR A 53 -2.85 11.20 -12.83
CA THR A 53 -1.72 10.36 -12.43
C THR A 53 -0.63 10.38 -13.48
N ARG A 54 0.62 10.70 -13.08
CA ARG A 54 1.82 10.62 -13.93
C ARG A 54 2.46 9.24 -13.90
N GLY A 55 2.41 8.58 -12.75
CA GLY A 55 2.95 7.24 -12.53
C GLY A 55 2.63 6.72 -11.14
N LEU A 56 2.70 5.39 -11.01
CA LEU A 56 2.39 4.66 -9.79
C LEU A 56 3.66 3.99 -9.25
N ILE A 57 3.96 4.20 -7.97
CA ILE A 57 5.10 3.58 -7.28
C ILE A 57 4.55 2.74 -6.13
N LEU A 58 4.71 1.42 -6.22
CA LEU A 58 4.27 0.46 -5.23
C LEU A 58 5.46 -0.07 -4.43
N TYR A 59 5.47 0.18 -3.13
CA TYR A 59 6.56 -0.13 -2.22
C TYR A 59 6.10 -1.18 -1.20
N CYS A 60 6.52 -2.44 -1.31
CA CYS A 60 6.02 -3.57 -0.50
C CYS A 60 4.50 -3.52 -0.30
N SER A 61 3.80 -3.28 -1.37
CA SER A 61 2.41 -2.86 -1.35
C SER A 61 1.47 -4.05 -1.46
N ALA A 62 0.22 -3.85 -1.04
CA ALA A 62 -0.84 -4.76 -1.40
C ALA A 62 -0.94 -4.82 -2.93
N MET A 63 -0.94 -6.02 -3.49
CA MET A 63 -0.94 -6.26 -4.93
C MET A 63 -2.26 -6.83 -5.40
N PRO A 64 -2.66 -6.52 -6.63
CA PRO A 64 -3.89 -7.05 -7.19
C PRO A 64 -3.80 -8.58 -7.37
N LEU A 65 -4.90 -9.25 -7.06
CA LEU A 65 -4.99 -10.70 -7.22
C LEU A 65 -5.00 -11.08 -8.70
N VAL A 66 -4.36 -12.20 -9.04
CA VAL A 66 -4.33 -12.71 -10.43
C VAL A 66 -5.68 -13.31 -10.83
N GLU A 67 -6.37 -13.91 -9.86
CA GLU A 67 -7.68 -14.53 -10.07
C GLU A 67 -8.63 -14.13 -8.94
N LYS A 68 -9.91 -14.05 -9.25
CA LYS A 68 -10.95 -13.80 -8.24
C LYS A 68 -10.93 -14.91 -7.19
N PRO A 69 -10.72 -14.59 -5.90
CA PRO A 69 -10.68 -15.61 -4.87
C PRO A 69 -12.08 -16.16 -4.61
N LYS A 70 -12.19 -17.48 -4.40
CA LYS A 70 -13.46 -18.11 -4.00
C LYS A 70 -13.88 -17.72 -2.57
N LYS A 71 -12.92 -17.37 -1.73
CA LYS A 71 -13.10 -16.90 -0.36
C LYS A 71 -11.99 -15.90 -0.05
N TYR A 72 -12.30 -14.90 0.75
CA TYR A 72 -11.33 -13.93 1.28
C TYR A 72 -11.62 -13.64 2.75
N ALA A 73 -10.63 -13.14 3.46
CA ALA A 73 -10.80 -12.67 4.83
C ALA A 73 -11.56 -11.34 4.81
N GLU A 74 -12.67 -11.26 5.55
CA GLU A 74 -13.41 -9.99 5.69
C GLU A 74 -12.71 -8.99 6.62
N TYR A 75 -11.74 -9.49 7.38
CA TYR A 75 -10.88 -8.69 8.26
C TYR A 75 -9.43 -9.16 8.10
N ALA A 76 -8.57 -8.28 7.67
CA ALA A 76 -7.15 -8.54 7.42
C ALA A 76 -6.28 -7.50 8.13
N GLY A 77 -6.04 -7.70 9.41
CA GLY A 77 -5.26 -6.78 10.25
C GLY A 77 -5.16 -7.25 11.71
N PRO A 78 -4.52 -6.45 12.57
CA PRO A 78 -4.39 -6.78 13.98
C PRO A 78 -5.77 -6.76 14.66
N PRO A 79 -6.05 -7.71 15.57
CA PRO A 79 -7.28 -7.67 16.35
C PRO A 79 -7.48 -6.32 17.05
N ALA A 80 -8.68 -5.76 16.97
CA ALA A 80 -8.97 -4.40 17.47
C ALA A 80 -8.60 -4.19 18.95
N PHE A 81 -8.67 -5.25 19.77
CA PHE A 81 -8.28 -5.19 21.20
C PHE A 81 -6.77 -5.03 21.41
N LEU A 82 -5.94 -5.39 20.41
CA LEU A 82 -4.49 -5.17 20.44
C LEU A 82 -4.09 -3.76 19.94
N CYS A 83 -5.00 -3.04 19.29
CA CYS A 83 -4.74 -1.69 18.78
C CYS A 83 -4.80 -0.67 19.92
N ASN A 84 -3.85 -0.74 20.85
CA ASN A 84 -3.67 0.21 21.93
C ASN A 84 -2.20 0.32 22.33
N ASN A 85 -1.83 1.44 22.97
CA ASN A 85 -0.44 1.74 23.30
C ASN A 85 0.23 0.68 24.18
N TYR A 86 -0.48 0.13 25.17
CA TYR A 86 0.09 -0.86 26.09
C TYR A 86 0.37 -2.18 25.38
N ALA A 87 -0.58 -2.68 24.60
CA ALA A 87 -0.41 -3.91 23.83
C ALA A 87 0.71 -3.77 22.81
N MET A 88 0.75 -2.67 22.07
CA MET A 88 1.79 -2.41 21.06
C MET A 88 3.18 -2.29 21.69
N PHE A 89 3.30 -1.58 22.82
CA PHE A 89 4.56 -1.49 23.55
C PHE A 89 5.03 -2.84 24.07
N LEU A 90 4.13 -3.60 24.70
CA LEU A 90 4.45 -4.92 25.30
C LEU A 90 4.83 -5.95 24.23
N LEU A 91 4.16 -5.92 23.07
CA LEU A 91 4.35 -6.87 21.99
C LEU A 91 5.45 -6.44 21.01
N SER A 92 5.95 -5.20 21.09
CA SER A 92 6.95 -4.67 20.15
C SER A 92 8.18 -5.57 19.95
N PRO A 93 8.76 -6.26 20.97
CA PRO A 93 9.88 -7.17 20.75
C PRO A 93 9.53 -8.42 19.93
N MET A 94 8.24 -8.74 19.79
CA MET A 94 7.76 -9.88 19.01
C MET A 94 7.54 -9.55 17.54
N PHE A 95 7.45 -8.27 17.17
CA PHE A 95 7.20 -7.88 15.78
C PHE A 95 8.39 -8.16 14.86
N GLU A 96 9.60 -8.00 15.34
CA GLU A 96 10.80 -8.28 14.55
C GLU A 96 10.88 -9.75 14.11
N PRO A 97 10.82 -10.76 15.00
CA PRO A 97 10.87 -12.15 14.58
C PRO A 97 9.64 -12.62 13.79
N ILE A 98 8.47 -12.02 14.03
CA ILE A 98 7.20 -12.44 13.39
C ILE A 98 6.98 -11.70 12.06
N MET A 99 7.27 -10.40 12.01
CA MET A 99 6.88 -9.50 10.93
C MET A 99 8.08 -8.83 10.24
N GLY A 100 9.29 -9.00 10.76
CA GLY A 100 10.50 -8.33 10.25
C GLY A 100 10.53 -6.82 10.52
N MET A 101 9.80 -6.36 11.53
CA MET A 101 9.75 -4.93 11.89
C MET A 101 10.45 -4.70 13.21
N GLU A 102 11.45 -3.84 13.22
CA GLU A 102 12.15 -3.48 14.47
C GLU A 102 11.23 -2.80 15.49
N PRO A 103 11.49 -2.98 16.79
CA PRO A 103 10.72 -2.30 17.85
C PRO A 103 10.70 -0.78 17.72
N SER A 104 11.78 -0.17 17.21
CA SER A 104 11.89 1.26 16.93
C SER A 104 10.83 1.74 15.94
N THR A 105 10.55 0.96 14.91
CA THR A 105 9.48 1.23 13.93
C THR A 105 8.11 1.24 14.61
N ILE A 106 7.84 0.26 15.50
CA ILE A 106 6.59 0.20 16.25
C ILE A 106 6.44 1.42 17.17
N TYR A 107 7.52 1.83 17.84
CA TYR A 107 7.49 3.03 18.71
C TYR A 107 7.21 4.31 17.92
N SER A 108 7.69 4.42 16.68
CA SER A 108 7.41 5.57 15.82
C SER A 108 5.94 5.69 15.41
N MET A 109 5.19 4.59 15.47
CA MET A 109 3.75 4.56 15.19
C MET A 109 2.87 5.00 16.37
N MET A 110 3.45 5.15 17.57
CA MET A 110 2.67 5.56 18.75
C MET A 110 2.38 7.07 18.74
N PRO A 111 1.27 7.52 19.34
CA PRO A 111 0.25 6.72 20.03
C PRO A 111 -0.70 6.00 19.06
N VAL A 112 -0.90 4.70 19.27
CA VAL A 112 -1.82 3.88 18.46
C VAL A 112 -3.28 4.12 18.84
N ASN A 113 -3.54 4.53 20.08
CA ASN A 113 -4.90 4.79 20.54
C ASN A 113 -5.64 5.78 19.63
N ASP A 114 -4.97 6.85 19.21
CA ASP A 114 -5.56 7.92 18.39
C ASP A 114 -5.75 7.48 16.92
N ARG A 115 -5.14 6.35 16.55
CA ARG A 115 -5.16 5.80 15.18
C ARG A 115 -5.97 4.52 15.07
N LYS A 116 -6.54 4.05 16.19
CA LYS A 116 -7.22 2.75 16.28
C LYS A 116 -8.35 2.60 15.25
N ASP A 117 -9.18 3.62 15.11
CA ASP A 117 -10.31 3.57 14.20
C ASP A 117 -9.86 3.46 12.73
N GLY A 118 -8.76 4.16 12.36
CA GLY A 118 -8.13 4.02 11.05
C GLY A 118 -7.55 2.62 10.83
N VAL A 119 -6.87 2.03 11.82
CA VAL A 119 -6.33 0.66 11.73
C VAL A 119 -7.44 -0.37 11.56
N VAL A 120 -8.54 -0.23 12.29
CA VAL A 120 -9.71 -1.12 12.19
C VAL A 120 -10.41 -0.95 10.83
N LEU A 121 -10.51 0.27 10.33
CA LEU A 121 -11.06 0.56 9.01
C LEU A 121 -10.20 -0.07 7.92
N ASP A 122 -8.89 0.11 7.97
CA ASP A 122 -7.97 -0.52 7.02
C ASP A 122 -8.11 -2.04 7.04
N ALA A 123 -8.19 -2.64 8.22
CA ALA A 123 -8.32 -4.08 8.36
C ALA A 123 -9.65 -4.65 7.84
N SER A 124 -10.74 -3.89 7.93
CA SER A 124 -12.10 -4.34 7.59
C SER A 124 -12.57 -3.88 6.20
N ILE A 125 -12.05 -2.79 5.69
CA ILE A 125 -12.47 -2.17 4.44
C ILE A 125 -11.33 -2.20 3.41
N THR A 126 -10.19 -1.53 3.71
CA THR A 126 -9.13 -1.29 2.74
C THR A 126 -8.40 -2.57 2.33
N ASN A 127 -7.96 -3.39 3.30
CA ASN A 127 -7.17 -4.59 3.03
C ASN A 127 -7.94 -5.69 2.28
N PRO A 128 -9.22 -5.98 2.58
CA PRO A 128 -9.98 -6.97 1.82
C PRO A 128 -10.54 -6.45 0.50
N ASP A 129 -10.42 -5.17 0.18
CA ASP A 129 -11.14 -4.53 -0.92
C ASP A 129 -10.82 -5.13 -2.30
N MET A 130 -9.54 -5.33 -2.62
CA MET A 130 -9.13 -5.93 -3.90
C MET A 130 -9.65 -7.37 -4.10
N ALA A 131 -9.90 -8.08 -3.01
CA ALA A 131 -10.49 -9.42 -3.07
C ALA A 131 -12.02 -9.37 -3.14
N ARG A 132 -12.63 -8.44 -2.42
CA ARG A 132 -14.08 -8.23 -2.37
C ARG A 132 -14.60 -7.66 -3.69
N ASN A 133 -13.93 -6.66 -4.20
CA ASN A 133 -14.31 -5.90 -5.39
C ASN A 133 -13.34 -6.19 -6.55
N PHE A 134 -13.00 -7.46 -6.75
CA PHE A 134 -11.99 -7.92 -7.72
C PHE A 134 -12.20 -7.34 -9.12
N GLU A 135 -13.44 -7.26 -9.58
CA GLU A 135 -13.81 -6.74 -10.89
C GLU A 135 -13.56 -5.24 -11.06
N ASP A 136 -13.40 -4.50 -9.98
CA ASP A 136 -13.12 -3.07 -10.01
C ASP A 136 -11.61 -2.78 -10.17
N TYR A 137 -10.77 -3.82 -10.12
CA TYR A 137 -9.31 -3.72 -10.23
C TYR A 137 -8.82 -4.31 -11.55
N LEU A 138 -9.26 -3.72 -12.67
CA LEU A 138 -8.83 -4.08 -14.03
C LEU A 138 -7.44 -3.49 -14.30
N ILE A 139 -6.40 -4.13 -13.74
CA ILE A 139 -5.01 -3.66 -13.82
C ILE A 139 -4.52 -3.60 -15.27
N GLU A 140 -5.06 -4.45 -16.12
CA GLU A 140 -4.77 -4.51 -17.56
C GLU A 140 -5.16 -3.21 -18.28
N ASP A 141 -6.04 -2.40 -17.68
CA ASP A 141 -6.48 -1.09 -18.20
C ASP A 141 -5.65 0.08 -17.68
N LEU A 142 -4.65 -0.15 -16.83
CA LEU A 142 -3.75 0.89 -16.36
C LEU A 142 -3.00 1.54 -17.53
N GLN A 143 -3.15 2.84 -17.70
CA GLN A 143 -2.54 3.63 -18.78
C GLN A 143 -1.29 4.39 -18.36
N ILE A 144 -0.84 4.17 -17.14
CA ILE A 144 0.28 4.89 -16.55
C ILE A 144 1.45 3.94 -16.24
N PRO A 145 2.70 4.43 -16.30
CA PRO A 145 3.85 3.63 -15.92
C PRO A 145 3.82 3.29 -14.43
N THR A 146 4.27 2.08 -14.10
CA THR A 146 4.30 1.59 -12.72
C THR A 146 5.71 1.14 -12.34
N LEU A 147 6.18 1.56 -11.17
CA LEU A 147 7.42 1.10 -10.54
C LEU A 147 7.08 0.31 -9.27
N ILE A 148 7.57 -0.92 -9.19
CA ILE A 148 7.23 -1.83 -8.09
C ILE A 148 8.52 -2.24 -7.38
N PHE A 149 8.52 -2.14 -6.05
CA PHE A 149 9.61 -2.59 -5.18
C PHE A 149 9.12 -3.68 -4.23
N HIS A 150 9.91 -4.74 -4.05
CA HIS A 150 9.62 -5.77 -3.05
C HIS A 150 10.88 -6.52 -2.61
N ALA A 151 10.96 -6.89 -1.33
CA ALA A 151 12.00 -7.77 -0.81
C ALA A 151 11.50 -9.22 -0.71
N LYS A 152 12.35 -10.19 -1.06
CA LYS A 152 11.99 -11.62 -1.05
C LYS A 152 11.72 -12.18 0.35
N ASP A 153 12.32 -11.58 1.36
CA ASP A 153 12.19 -11.97 2.76
C ASP A 153 11.08 -11.21 3.51
N ASP A 154 10.25 -10.44 2.80
CA ASP A 154 9.08 -9.77 3.37
C ASP A 154 8.12 -10.79 3.98
N LYS A 155 7.85 -10.66 5.29
CA LYS A 155 6.97 -11.55 6.05
C LYS A 155 5.52 -11.03 6.15
N LEU A 156 5.27 -9.80 5.73
CA LEU A 156 3.95 -9.17 5.81
C LEU A 156 3.22 -9.17 4.48
N ALA A 157 3.91 -8.83 3.40
CA ALA A 157 3.38 -8.88 2.06
C ALA A 157 4.09 -10.00 1.28
N SER A 158 3.33 -10.81 0.58
CA SER A 158 3.87 -11.97 -0.13
C SER A 158 4.62 -11.54 -1.39
N TYR A 159 5.94 -11.77 -1.42
CA TYR A 159 6.74 -11.58 -2.63
C TYR A 159 6.22 -12.39 -3.82
N ASN A 160 5.81 -13.64 -3.58
CA ASN A 160 5.27 -14.51 -4.64
C ASN A 160 3.98 -13.95 -5.23
N ASP A 161 3.13 -13.32 -4.43
CA ASP A 161 1.90 -12.70 -4.94
C ASP A 161 2.22 -11.46 -5.76
N THR A 162 3.22 -10.68 -5.35
CA THR A 162 3.75 -9.57 -6.15
C THR A 162 4.28 -10.06 -7.49
N GLU A 163 5.17 -11.06 -7.49
CA GLU A 163 5.74 -11.62 -8.71
C GLU A 163 4.66 -12.13 -9.68
N ARG A 164 3.64 -12.81 -9.17
CA ARG A 164 2.50 -13.26 -9.98
C ARG A 164 1.68 -12.09 -10.53
N ALA A 165 1.48 -11.04 -9.75
CA ALA A 165 0.70 -9.88 -10.15
C ALA A 165 1.36 -9.05 -11.26
N LEU A 166 2.69 -9.13 -11.43
CA LEU A 166 3.42 -8.38 -12.46
C LEU A 166 2.85 -8.59 -13.86
N SER A 167 2.36 -9.80 -14.16
CA SER A 167 1.78 -10.13 -15.46
C SER A 167 0.50 -9.34 -15.80
N ARG A 168 -0.14 -8.73 -14.81
CA ARG A 168 -1.34 -7.91 -14.98
C ARG A 168 -1.05 -6.45 -15.33
N PHE A 169 0.18 -5.97 -15.09
CA PHE A 169 0.56 -4.58 -15.34
C PHE A 169 1.08 -4.40 -16.76
N PRO A 170 0.45 -3.54 -17.59
CA PRO A 170 0.85 -3.35 -19.00
C PRO A 170 2.25 -2.73 -19.15
N ASP A 171 2.60 -1.78 -18.28
CA ASP A 171 3.91 -1.10 -18.26
C ASP A 171 4.41 -1.03 -16.83
N CYS A 172 5.26 -1.97 -16.44
CA CYS A 172 5.86 -1.96 -15.12
C CYS A 172 7.37 -2.23 -15.15
N THR A 173 8.05 -1.56 -14.23
CA THR A 173 9.44 -1.85 -13.84
C THR A 173 9.42 -2.47 -12.45
N PHE A 174 10.00 -3.66 -12.30
CA PHE A 174 10.08 -4.36 -11.03
C PHE A 174 11.52 -4.38 -10.52
N VAL A 175 11.71 -3.91 -9.30
CA VAL A 175 12.99 -3.92 -8.58
C VAL A 175 12.81 -4.79 -7.35
N SER A 176 13.51 -5.92 -7.32
CA SER A 176 13.45 -6.86 -6.20
C SER A 176 14.77 -6.88 -5.42
N PHE A 177 14.65 -7.06 -4.10
CA PHE A 177 15.78 -7.22 -3.19
C PHE A 177 15.77 -8.61 -2.56
N GLU A 178 16.93 -9.18 -2.32
CA GLU A 178 17.05 -10.51 -1.69
C GLU A 178 16.61 -10.46 -0.21
N ASN A 179 16.83 -9.32 0.45
CA ASN A 179 16.55 -9.09 1.86
C ASN A 179 16.15 -7.64 2.12
N GLY A 180 15.89 -7.32 3.39
CA GLY A 180 15.48 -5.99 3.84
C GLY A 180 14.07 -5.95 4.42
N GLY A 181 13.36 -7.08 4.41
CA GLY A 181 12.02 -7.22 5.00
C GLY A 181 10.99 -6.31 4.37
N HIS A 182 9.92 -6.05 5.11
CA HIS A 182 8.79 -5.24 4.63
C HIS A 182 9.16 -3.78 4.31
N LEU A 183 10.20 -3.25 4.93
CA LEU A 183 10.64 -1.87 4.70
C LEU A 183 11.86 -1.77 3.78
N MET A 184 12.34 -2.89 3.22
CA MET A 184 13.53 -2.98 2.35
C MET A 184 14.73 -2.26 2.98
N GLU A 185 14.99 -2.54 4.26
CA GLU A 185 16.07 -1.93 5.02
C GLU A 185 17.42 -2.17 4.35
N GLY A 186 18.28 -1.14 4.36
CA GLY A 186 19.60 -1.17 3.72
C GLY A 186 19.59 -0.77 2.23
N HIS A 187 18.46 -0.71 1.55
CA HIS A 187 18.36 -0.43 0.11
C HIS A 187 17.95 1.01 -0.25
N GLY A 188 17.97 1.93 0.71
CA GLY A 188 17.45 3.29 0.53
C GLY A 188 18.05 4.07 -0.64
N GLU A 189 19.37 3.96 -0.89
CA GLU A 189 20.02 4.68 -2.01
C GLU A 189 19.64 4.08 -3.36
N GLU A 190 19.51 2.76 -3.47
CA GLU A 190 19.08 2.09 -4.69
C GLU A 190 17.63 2.44 -5.02
N ILE A 191 16.75 2.42 -4.02
CA ILE A 191 15.34 2.79 -4.14
C ILE A 191 15.23 4.26 -4.57
N LYS A 192 15.91 5.17 -3.89
CA LYS A 192 15.93 6.59 -4.22
C LYS A 192 16.37 6.82 -5.67
N LYS A 193 17.44 6.15 -6.09
CA LYS A 193 17.92 6.25 -7.47
C LYS A 193 16.86 5.77 -8.45
N ALA A 194 16.27 4.60 -8.22
CA ALA A 194 15.24 4.05 -9.11
C ALA A 194 14.00 4.94 -9.20
N VAL A 195 13.57 5.54 -8.08
CA VAL A 195 12.46 6.52 -8.07
C VAL A 195 12.83 7.77 -8.86
N CYS A 196 14.04 8.32 -8.66
CA CYS A 196 14.49 9.49 -9.43
C CYS A 196 14.55 9.20 -10.94
N ASP A 197 15.11 8.06 -11.31
CA ASP A 197 15.22 7.65 -12.73
C ASP A 197 13.82 7.48 -13.35
N PHE A 198 12.88 6.86 -12.58
CA PHE A 198 11.50 6.67 -13.01
C PHE A 198 10.77 8.00 -13.22
N VAL A 199 10.88 8.92 -12.27
CA VAL A 199 10.25 10.25 -12.37
C VAL A 199 10.84 11.01 -13.56
N MET A 200 12.18 11.06 -13.70
CA MET A 200 12.82 11.77 -14.80
C MET A 200 12.46 11.21 -16.19
N LYS A 201 12.17 9.92 -16.27
CA LYS A 201 11.78 9.27 -17.54
C LYS A 201 10.35 9.59 -17.96
N HIS A 202 9.47 9.85 -16.99
CA HIS A 202 8.03 9.96 -17.23
C HIS A 202 7.44 11.35 -16.90
N ASP A 203 8.30 12.35 -16.65
CA ASP A 203 7.89 13.72 -16.33
C ASP A 203 7.50 14.56 -17.57
#